data_9eb633692085a9c3c4158be14e60262f
#
_entry.id   9eb633692085a9c3c4158be14e60262f
#
_cell.length_a   1.000
_cell.length_b   1.000
_cell.length_c   1.000
_cell.angle_alpha   90.00
_cell.angle_beta   90.00
_cell.angle_gamma   90.00
#
_symmetry.space_group_name_H-M   'P 1'
#
loop_
_entity.id
_entity.type
_entity.pdbx_description
1 polymer ?
#
loop_
_entity_poly.entity_id
_entity_poly.type
_entity_poly.pdbx_seq_one_letter_code
_entity_poly.pdbx_strand_id
1 'polypeptide(L)'
;MTTRGNLNPKSSITRAEACAIIMRAASMKGDLKPYEPTVTEQPKPQTTRKGGVSENGALHVDGTQLMNENNEPVVLHGMSSHGLQWFGNFATENAVKATADYGANLFRCAMYTDEGGYISNPSVKDTLINAVDSAIRQDMYVIIDWHILSDGNPMQHIDDAVDFFGEMSERYKDSNAVLYEICNEPNGNVTWNDNVKPYAETVIPVIRANTNAIILVGSPTWSQDLHEAAKNPINAENIMYTCHFYAGTHTDWLRQRIDDCGLPVFVSEWGTSAADGNGGVYLDEAQRWIDFMNERGISWANWSLCDKSESSAALVNGANVNDGISEDELTESGNLF
;
A
#
# COMPACT_ATOMS: atom_id res chain seq x y z
N MET A 1 -11.66 54.94 9.33
CA MET A 1 -12.40 54.10 10.28
C MET A 1 -12.16 52.66 9.91
N THR A 2 -11.29 51.98 10.64
CA THR A 2 -10.94 50.59 10.40
C THR A 2 -11.92 49.71 11.16
N THR A 3 -12.78 49.02 10.45
CA THR A 3 -13.62 47.95 11.02
C THR A 3 -12.71 46.79 11.40
N ARG A 4 -12.42 46.64 12.69
CA ARG A 4 -11.85 45.41 13.25
C ARG A 4 -12.93 44.33 13.14
N GLY A 5 -12.75 43.42 12.18
CA GLY A 5 -13.50 42.18 12.18
C GLY A 5 -13.14 41.36 13.40
N ASN A 6 -14.11 41.07 14.26
CA ASN A 6 -13.94 40.13 15.36
C ASN A 6 -13.74 38.74 14.78
N LEU A 7 -12.51 38.23 14.89
CA LEU A 7 -12.25 36.79 14.70
C LEU A 7 -12.98 36.03 15.81
N ASN A 8 -13.94 35.20 15.44
CA ASN A 8 -14.64 34.34 16.39
C ASN A 8 -13.72 33.15 16.76
N PRO A 9 -13.14 33.13 17.97
CA PRO A 9 -12.15 32.10 18.32
C PRO A 9 -12.74 30.69 18.52
N LYS A 10 -14.03 30.49 18.26
CA LYS A 10 -14.74 29.22 18.42
C LYS A 10 -15.10 28.53 17.11
N SER A 11 -14.83 29.13 15.96
CA SER A 11 -15.01 28.46 14.68
C SER A 11 -13.68 27.91 14.20
N SER A 12 -13.63 26.58 13.97
CA SER A 12 -12.52 25.98 13.23
C SER A 12 -12.55 26.52 11.80
N ILE A 13 -11.41 27.06 11.34
CA ILE A 13 -11.22 27.34 9.93
C ILE A 13 -10.69 26.09 9.26
N THR A 14 -11.22 25.78 8.10
CA THR A 14 -10.70 24.69 7.27
C THR A 14 -9.28 25.00 6.81
N ARG A 15 -8.48 23.99 6.53
CA ARG A 15 -7.13 24.13 5.96
C ARG A 15 -7.13 25.00 4.70
N ALA A 16 -8.16 24.84 3.85
CA ALA A 16 -8.33 25.65 2.65
C ALA A 16 -8.53 27.14 2.96
N GLU A 17 -9.31 27.48 3.99
CA GLU A 17 -9.48 28.86 4.45
C GLU A 17 -8.22 29.43 5.08
N ALA A 18 -7.48 28.61 5.85
CA ALA A 18 -6.19 29.01 6.41
C ALA A 18 -5.16 29.27 5.29
N CYS A 19 -5.06 28.41 4.30
CA CYS A 19 -4.23 28.60 3.12
C CYS A 19 -4.63 29.86 2.34
N ALA A 20 -5.92 30.10 2.12
CA ALA A 20 -6.42 31.29 1.43
C ALA A 20 -6.10 32.57 2.19
N ILE A 21 -6.15 32.57 3.54
CA ILE A 21 -5.76 33.71 4.39
C ILE A 21 -4.26 33.96 4.32
N ILE A 22 -3.45 32.90 4.39
CA ILE A 22 -1.98 32.99 4.27
C ILE A 22 -1.61 33.51 2.88
N MET A 23 -2.20 33.00 1.82
CA MET A 23 -1.96 33.45 0.44
C MET A 23 -2.35 34.91 0.24
N ARG A 24 -3.48 35.38 0.80
CA ARG A 24 -3.88 36.80 0.76
C ARG A 24 -2.94 37.68 1.58
N ALA A 25 -2.53 37.25 2.76
CA ALA A 25 -1.59 38.00 3.59
C ALA A 25 -0.21 38.13 2.91
N ALA A 26 0.19 37.07 2.22
CA ALA A 26 1.43 37.01 1.45
C ALA A 26 1.41 37.90 0.21
N SER A 27 0.31 37.89 -0.55
CA SER A 27 0.13 38.75 -1.74
C SER A 27 0.09 40.25 -1.39
N MET A 28 -0.30 40.59 -0.17
CA MET A 28 -0.32 42.00 0.32
C MET A 28 1.08 42.53 0.67
N LYS A 29 2.10 41.68 0.83
CA LYS A 29 3.49 42.09 1.16
C LYS A 29 4.42 42.19 -0.06
N GLY A 30 3.98 41.80 -1.24
CA GLY A 30 4.74 41.94 -2.49
C GLY A 30 6.02 41.09 -2.62
N ASP A 31 6.33 40.26 -1.60
CA ASP A 31 7.61 39.57 -1.50
C ASP A 31 7.54 38.04 -1.71
N LEU A 32 6.37 37.50 -2.00
CA LEU A 32 6.26 36.06 -2.28
C LEU A 32 6.20 35.83 -3.78
N LYS A 33 7.29 35.30 -4.31
CA LYS A 33 7.16 34.52 -5.56
C LYS A 33 6.10 33.43 -5.34
N PRO A 34 5.24 33.15 -6.34
CA PRO A 34 4.38 31.98 -6.27
C PRO A 34 5.25 30.80 -5.90
N TYR A 35 4.80 29.97 -4.95
CA TYR A 35 5.38 28.65 -4.73
C TYR A 35 5.15 27.89 -6.05
N GLU A 36 6.18 27.82 -6.87
CA GLU A 36 6.24 26.83 -7.94
C GLU A 36 6.67 25.55 -7.22
N PRO A 37 5.77 24.53 -7.12
CA PRO A 37 6.21 23.22 -6.63
C PRO A 37 7.40 22.84 -7.50
N THR A 38 8.51 22.55 -6.87
CA THR A 38 9.63 21.91 -7.55
C THR A 38 9.07 20.59 -8.07
N VAL A 39 8.74 20.55 -9.35
CA VAL A 39 8.40 19.33 -10.04
C VAL A 39 9.70 18.53 -10.01
N THR A 40 9.86 17.72 -8.98
CA THR A 40 10.88 16.68 -8.97
C THR A 40 10.50 15.76 -10.13
N GLU A 41 11.37 15.70 -11.11
CA GLU A 41 11.18 14.80 -12.25
C GLU A 41 10.86 13.41 -11.70
N GLN A 42 9.78 12.80 -12.20
CA GLN A 42 9.37 11.47 -11.76
C GLN A 42 10.51 10.50 -11.99
N PRO A 43 10.83 9.63 -11.03
CA PRO A 43 11.84 8.60 -11.24
C PRO A 43 11.42 7.73 -12.44
N LYS A 44 12.40 7.32 -13.23
CA LYS A 44 12.19 6.44 -14.39
C LYS A 44 12.94 5.14 -14.15
N PRO A 45 12.48 4.03 -14.71
CA PRO A 45 13.21 2.78 -14.66
C PRO A 45 14.65 2.96 -15.14
N GLN A 46 15.60 2.47 -14.37
CA GLN A 46 17.04 2.45 -14.71
C GLN A 46 17.48 1.06 -15.21
N THR A 47 16.63 0.07 -15.04
CA THR A 47 16.80 -1.30 -15.50
C THR A 47 15.52 -1.76 -16.17
N THR A 48 15.54 -2.93 -16.83
CA THR A 48 14.35 -3.62 -17.31
C THR A 48 14.24 -4.95 -16.60
N ARG A 49 13.01 -5.39 -16.34
CA ARG A 49 12.72 -6.60 -15.56
C ARG A 49 11.62 -7.41 -16.23
N LYS A 50 11.74 -8.73 -16.23
CA LYS A 50 10.64 -9.61 -16.62
C LYS A 50 9.45 -9.38 -15.68
N GLY A 51 8.26 -9.15 -16.25
CA GLY A 51 7.06 -8.81 -15.49
C GLY A 51 7.10 -7.41 -14.87
N GLY A 52 8.06 -6.55 -15.22
CA GLY A 52 8.18 -5.18 -14.74
C GLY A 52 7.27 -4.20 -15.46
N VAL A 53 7.36 -2.94 -15.04
CA VAL A 53 6.54 -1.84 -15.58
C VAL A 53 6.86 -1.59 -17.07
N SER A 54 8.14 -1.72 -17.47
CA SER A 54 8.56 -1.53 -18.86
C SER A 54 8.00 -2.60 -19.82
N GLU A 55 7.65 -3.78 -19.30
CA GLU A 55 7.04 -4.87 -20.07
C GLU A 55 5.52 -4.77 -20.10
N ASN A 56 4.88 -4.45 -18.95
CA ASN A 56 3.44 -4.54 -18.78
C ASN A 56 2.71 -3.18 -18.90
N GLY A 57 3.41 -2.05 -18.74
CA GLY A 57 2.80 -0.72 -18.82
C GLY A 57 1.77 -0.43 -17.72
N ALA A 58 0.69 0.25 -18.08
CA ALA A 58 -0.41 0.54 -17.16
C ALA A 58 -1.27 -0.71 -16.93
N LEU A 59 -1.58 -0.98 -15.66
CA LEU A 59 -2.44 -2.10 -15.28
C LEU A 59 -3.91 -1.68 -15.23
N HIS A 60 -4.79 -2.64 -15.52
CA HIS A 60 -6.24 -2.48 -15.36
C HIS A 60 -6.90 -3.80 -14.92
N VAL A 61 -8.13 -3.71 -14.46
CA VAL A 61 -8.93 -4.88 -14.06
C VAL A 61 -9.90 -5.25 -15.19
N ASP A 62 -9.89 -6.51 -15.59
CA ASP A 62 -10.93 -7.08 -16.46
C ASP A 62 -11.54 -8.32 -15.79
N GLY A 63 -12.83 -8.24 -15.49
CA GLY A 63 -13.50 -9.27 -14.68
C GLY A 63 -12.87 -9.43 -13.31
N THR A 64 -12.26 -10.58 -13.05
CA THR A 64 -11.54 -10.87 -11.80
C THR A 64 -10.02 -10.84 -11.95
N GLN A 65 -9.51 -10.48 -13.13
CA GLN A 65 -8.08 -10.56 -13.46
C GLN A 65 -7.43 -9.19 -13.51
N LEU A 66 -6.16 -9.15 -13.10
CA LEU A 66 -5.27 -8.03 -13.35
C LEU A 66 -4.65 -8.18 -14.74
N MET A 67 -4.75 -7.14 -15.56
CA MET A 67 -4.32 -7.14 -16.95
C MET A 67 -3.27 -6.05 -17.19
N ASN A 68 -2.38 -6.28 -18.16
CA ASN A 68 -1.44 -5.27 -18.65
C ASN A 68 -2.08 -4.35 -19.73
N GLU A 69 -1.35 -3.38 -20.22
CA GLU A 69 -1.81 -2.45 -21.25
C GLU A 69 -2.18 -3.12 -22.58
N ASN A 70 -1.72 -4.35 -22.81
CA ASN A 70 -2.02 -5.15 -24.01
C ASN A 70 -3.20 -6.13 -23.81
N ASN A 71 -3.92 -6.04 -22.69
CA ASN A 71 -4.97 -6.98 -22.28
C ASN A 71 -4.47 -8.42 -22.09
N GLU A 72 -3.27 -8.60 -21.57
CA GLU A 72 -2.71 -9.89 -21.17
C GLU A 72 -2.75 -10.01 -19.65
N PRO A 73 -3.06 -11.20 -19.08
CA PRO A 73 -3.05 -11.40 -17.64
C PRO A 73 -1.66 -11.17 -17.04
N VAL A 74 -1.63 -10.47 -15.90
CA VAL A 74 -0.40 -10.18 -15.14
C VAL A 74 -0.51 -10.71 -13.73
N VAL A 75 0.56 -11.31 -13.25
CA VAL A 75 0.74 -11.67 -11.84
C VAL A 75 1.92 -10.87 -11.27
N LEU A 76 1.64 -10.09 -10.23
CA LEU A 76 2.66 -9.40 -9.46
C LEU A 76 2.97 -10.21 -8.20
N HIS A 77 4.26 -10.34 -7.89
CA HIS A 77 4.70 -11.00 -6.68
C HIS A 77 5.94 -10.32 -6.10
N GLY A 78 6.00 -10.27 -4.79
CA GLY A 78 7.12 -9.60 -4.12
C GLY A 78 6.97 -9.55 -2.60
N MET A 79 7.63 -8.57 -2.02
CA MET A 79 7.75 -8.41 -0.58
C MET A 79 7.04 -7.14 -0.10
N SER A 80 6.43 -7.21 1.08
CA SER A 80 6.06 -6.05 1.87
C SER A 80 7.23 -5.63 2.75
N SER A 81 7.46 -4.32 2.90
CA SER A 81 8.21 -3.84 4.05
C SER A 81 7.45 -4.20 5.33
N HIS A 82 8.13 -4.28 6.47
CA HIS A 82 7.48 -4.10 7.77
C HIS A 82 7.16 -2.61 7.99
N GLY A 83 6.55 -2.23 9.10
CA GLY A 83 6.25 -0.83 9.40
C GLY A 83 7.46 0.09 9.20
N LEU A 84 7.32 1.08 8.33
CA LEU A 84 8.41 1.96 7.92
C LEU A 84 9.00 2.77 9.07
N GLN A 85 8.21 3.05 10.12
CA GLN A 85 8.66 3.77 11.31
C GLN A 85 9.66 2.94 12.15
N TRP A 86 9.64 1.62 12.03
CA TRP A 86 10.51 0.71 12.80
C TRP A 86 11.63 0.09 11.96
N PHE A 87 11.32 -0.27 10.72
CA PHE A 87 12.19 -1.02 9.83
C PHE A 87 12.45 -0.31 8.50
N GLY A 88 12.49 1.03 8.51
CA GLY A 88 12.75 1.84 7.31
C GLY A 88 14.11 1.57 6.65
N ASN A 89 15.06 0.98 7.38
CA ASN A 89 16.33 0.52 6.83
C ASN A 89 16.19 -0.65 5.84
N PHE A 90 15.06 -1.38 5.86
CA PHE A 90 14.70 -2.41 4.88
C PHE A 90 13.76 -1.89 3.78
N ALA A 91 13.57 -0.57 3.67
CA ALA A 91 12.84 0.10 2.60
C ALA A 91 13.73 1.10 1.82
N THR A 92 15.03 0.90 1.88
CA THR A 92 16.04 1.70 1.15
C THR A 92 16.17 1.23 -0.31
N GLU A 93 16.88 2.00 -1.13
CA GLU A 93 17.15 1.62 -2.53
C GLU A 93 17.84 0.26 -2.63
N ASN A 94 18.81 -0.02 -1.75
CA ASN A 94 19.52 -1.30 -1.74
C ASN A 94 18.62 -2.45 -1.34
N ALA A 95 17.74 -2.26 -0.34
CA ALA A 95 16.79 -3.27 0.08
C ALA A 95 15.76 -3.61 -1.02
N VAL A 96 15.19 -2.57 -1.65
CA VAL A 96 14.26 -2.74 -2.78
C VAL A 96 14.96 -3.42 -3.96
N LYS A 97 16.19 -3.00 -4.27
CA LYS A 97 17.01 -3.65 -5.31
C LYS A 97 17.27 -5.11 -4.98
N ALA A 98 17.58 -5.44 -3.73
CA ALA A 98 17.84 -6.81 -3.32
C ALA A 98 16.62 -7.71 -3.55
N THR A 99 15.39 -7.25 -3.19
CA THR A 99 14.17 -8.02 -3.51
C THR A 99 13.98 -8.19 -5.01
N ALA A 100 14.28 -7.16 -5.77
CA ALA A 100 14.25 -7.19 -7.22
C ALA A 100 15.24 -8.22 -7.81
N ASP A 101 16.43 -8.35 -7.25
CA ASP A 101 17.45 -9.31 -7.68
C ASP A 101 17.02 -10.76 -7.38
N TYR A 102 16.19 -11.00 -6.38
CA TYR A 102 15.50 -12.28 -6.10
C TYR A 102 14.30 -12.55 -7.01
N GLY A 103 13.99 -11.67 -7.95
CA GLY A 103 12.95 -11.89 -8.96
C GLY A 103 11.60 -11.23 -8.67
N ALA A 104 11.46 -10.48 -7.58
CA ALA A 104 10.24 -9.73 -7.30
C ALA A 104 9.99 -8.67 -8.38
N ASN A 105 8.74 -8.49 -8.79
CA ASN A 105 8.27 -7.41 -9.65
C ASN A 105 7.32 -6.45 -8.93
N LEU A 106 7.14 -6.64 -7.61
CA LEU A 106 6.30 -5.85 -6.73
C LEU A 106 7.02 -5.56 -5.41
N PHE A 107 6.87 -4.33 -4.90
CA PHE A 107 7.24 -3.98 -3.53
C PHE A 107 6.06 -3.29 -2.84
N ARG A 108 5.71 -3.69 -1.61
CA ARG A 108 4.65 -3.05 -0.82
C ARG A 108 5.26 -2.23 0.29
N CYS A 109 4.85 -0.97 0.40
CA CYS A 109 5.33 -0.03 1.42
C CYS A 109 4.29 0.11 2.54
N ALA A 110 4.47 -0.62 3.64
CA ALA A 110 3.56 -0.63 4.79
C ALA A 110 3.77 0.63 5.67
N MET A 111 3.09 1.73 5.33
CA MET A 111 3.12 2.96 6.11
C MET A 111 2.02 2.94 7.17
N TYR A 112 2.38 2.53 8.38
CA TYR A 112 1.46 2.57 9.53
C TYR A 112 0.91 3.97 9.75
N THR A 113 -0.36 4.03 10.05
CA THR A 113 -1.08 5.27 10.38
C THR A 113 -0.89 5.62 11.85
N ASP A 114 -1.14 4.67 12.73
CA ASP A 114 -0.96 4.77 14.19
C ASP A 114 0.39 4.14 14.64
N GLU A 115 0.56 3.84 15.91
CA GLU A 115 1.72 3.15 16.49
C GLU A 115 3.07 3.82 16.21
N GLY A 116 3.12 5.16 16.26
CA GLY A 116 4.31 5.93 15.91
C GLY A 116 4.48 6.13 14.40
N GLY A 117 3.46 5.74 13.61
CA GLY A 117 3.37 5.93 12.17
C GLY A 117 2.97 7.35 11.77
N TYR A 118 2.42 7.48 10.57
CA TYR A 118 2.23 8.74 9.87
C TYR A 118 1.48 9.82 10.67
N ILE A 119 0.42 9.47 11.41
CA ILE A 119 -0.40 10.44 12.16
C ILE A 119 0.41 11.16 13.24
N SER A 120 1.27 10.44 13.96
CA SER A 120 2.12 11.01 15.00
C SER A 120 3.52 11.39 14.50
N ASN A 121 3.96 10.81 13.38
CA ASN A 121 5.27 11.05 12.78
C ASN A 121 5.17 11.18 11.24
N PRO A 122 4.71 12.32 10.71
CA PRO A 122 4.53 12.52 9.26
C PRO A 122 5.80 12.35 8.42
N SER A 123 7.00 12.36 9.04
CA SER A 123 8.26 12.14 8.32
C SER A 123 8.45 10.71 7.81
N VAL A 124 7.66 9.74 8.29
CA VAL A 124 7.62 8.38 7.74
C VAL A 124 7.25 8.39 6.24
N LYS A 125 6.50 9.39 5.79
CA LYS A 125 6.21 9.63 4.37
C LYS A 125 7.47 9.81 3.52
N ASP A 126 8.54 10.38 4.05
CA ASP A 126 9.80 10.55 3.30
C ASP A 126 10.46 9.18 3.05
N THR A 127 10.36 8.26 4.01
CA THR A 127 10.81 6.86 3.84
C THR A 127 9.95 6.15 2.79
N LEU A 128 8.64 6.32 2.83
CA LEU A 128 7.72 5.80 1.82
C LEU A 128 8.11 6.29 0.42
N ILE A 129 8.26 7.59 0.23
CA ILE A 129 8.61 8.20 -1.06
C ILE A 129 9.93 7.61 -1.59
N ASN A 130 10.94 7.49 -0.73
CA ASN A 130 12.22 6.92 -1.11
C ASN A 130 12.09 5.46 -1.56
N ALA A 131 11.27 4.65 -0.90
CA ALA A 131 11.02 3.26 -1.27
C ALA A 131 10.24 3.16 -2.60
N VAL A 132 9.21 3.99 -2.78
CA VAL A 132 8.44 4.06 -4.04
C VAL A 132 9.33 4.47 -5.19
N ASP A 133 10.10 5.55 -5.04
CA ASP A 133 11.03 6.02 -6.06
C ASP A 133 12.10 4.96 -6.41
N SER A 134 12.53 4.17 -5.40
CA SER A 134 13.47 3.06 -5.59
C SER A 134 12.85 1.91 -6.39
N ALA A 135 11.62 1.51 -6.07
CA ALA A 135 10.91 0.47 -6.82
C ALA A 135 10.72 0.85 -8.29
N ILE A 136 10.34 2.10 -8.56
CA ILE A 136 10.22 2.62 -9.92
C ILE A 136 11.56 2.52 -10.67
N ARG A 137 12.69 2.90 -10.03
CA ARG A 137 14.03 2.78 -10.64
C ARG A 137 14.41 1.33 -10.94
N GLN A 138 13.93 0.38 -10.15
CA GLN A 138 14.13 -1.07 -10.34
C GLN A 138 13.14 -1.70 -11.31
N ASP A 139 12.31 -0.91 -12.01
CA ASP A 139 11.27 -1.40 -12.93
C ASP A 139 10.24 -2.32 -12.25
N MET A 140 9.94 -2.05 -10.98
CA MET A 140 8.95 -2.78 -10.19
C MET A 140 7.65 -1.99 -10.07
N TYR A 141 6.54 -2.69 -9.94
CA TYR A 141 5.33 -2.11 -9.40
C TYR A 141 5.48 -1.89 -7.89
N VAL A 142 4.73 -0.93 -7.35
CA VAL A 142 4.82 -0.59 -5.93
C VAL A 142 3.45 -0.25 -5.36
N ILE A 143 3.13 -0.82 -4.19
CA ILE A 143 1.93 -0.51 -3.44
C ILE A 143 2.26 0.55 -2.39
N ILE A 144 1.54 1.68 -2.44
CA ILE A 144 1.48 2.66 -1.36
C ILE A 144 0.35 2.23 -0.43
N ASP A 145 0.70 1.74 0.76
CA ASP A 145 -0.26 1.19 1.70
C ASP A 145 -0.49 2.11 2.91
N TRP A 146 -1.73 2.54 3.06
CA TRP A 146 -2.26 3.19 4.26
C TRP A 146 -2.56 2.13 5.31
N HIS A 147 -1.53 1.82 6.11
CA HIS A 147 -1.48 0.64 6.95
C HIS A 147 -2.20 0.85 8.28
N ILE A 148 -3.54 0.84 8.26
CA ILE A 148 -4.34 0.81 9.49
C ILE A 148 -4.25 -0.58 10.13
N LEU A 149 -4.14 -0.64 11.46
CA LEU A 149 -4.12 -1.87 12.25
C LEU A 149 -4.75 -1.66 13.63
N SER A 150 -4.08 -1.01 14.58
CA SER A 150 -4.63 -0.70 15.90
C SER A 150 -5.78 0.32 15.82
N ASP A 151 -5.73 1.22 14.88
CA ASP A 151 -6.77 2.16 14.47
C ASP A 151 -7.76 1.55 13.45
N GLY A 152 -8.16 0.32 13.65
CA GLY A 152 -8.86 -0.56 12.71
C GLY A 152 -10.10 0.00 11.98
N ASN A 153 -10.62 1.18 12.37
CA ASN A 153 -11.68 1.86 11.63
C ASN A 153 -11.08 2.92 10.69
N PRO A 154 -11.12 2.71 9.35
CA PRO A 154 -10.53 3.63 8.38
C PRO A 154 -11.14 5.03 8.43
N MET A 155 -12.37 5.18 8.95
CA MET A 155 -13.01 6.49 9.13
C MET A 155 -12.34 7.35 10.22
N GLN A 156 -11.51 6.77 11.09
CA GLN A 156 -10.87 7.50 12.20
C GLN A 156 -9.95 8.61 11.70
N HIS A 157 -9.21 8.38 10.60
CA HIS A 157 -8.26 9.30 10.00
C HIS A 157 -8.59 9.62 8.53
N ILE A 158 -9.88 9.73 8.21
CA ILE A 158 -10.33 9.92 6.83
C ILE A 158 -9.81 11.21 6.20
N ASP A 159 -9.76 12.31 6.95
CA ASP A 159 -9.27 13.60 6.44
C ASP A 159 -7.76 13.52 6.14
N ASP A 160 -6.98 12.86 6.99
CA ASP A 160 -5.55 12.63 6.77
C ASP A 160 -5.32 11.70 5.56
N ALA A 161 -6.16 10.67 5.38
CA ALA A 161 -6.10 9.79 4.23
C ALA A 161 -6.42 10.53 2.92
N VAL A 162 -7.43 11.39 2.90
CA VAL A 162 -7.78 12.24 1.75
C VAL A 162 -6.61 13.15 1.38
N ASP A 163 -6.01 13.82 2.35
CA ASP A 163 -4.86 14.70 2.13
C ASP A 163 -3.65 13.90 1.60
N PHE A 164 -3.36 12.76 2.22
CA PHE A 164 -2.24 11.88 1.84
C PHE A 164 -2.39 11.31 0.43
N PHE A 165 -3.53 10.70 0.13
CA PHE A 165 -3.76 10.13 -1.20
C PHE A 165 -3.88 11.19 -2.29
N GLY A 166 -4.39 12.38 -1.96
CA GLY A 166 -4.35 13.54 -2.86
C GLY A 166 -2.92 13.92 -3.25
N GLU A 167 -2.03 14.01 -2.26
CA GLU A 167 -0.61 14.32 -2.50
C GLU A 167 0.10 13.18 -3.26
N MET A 168 -0.08 11.93 -2.86
CA MET A 168 0.62 10.80 -3.48
C MET A 168 0.13 10.54 -4.90
N SER A 169 -1.17 10.62 -5.16
CA SER A 169 -1.72 10.42 -6.50
C SER A 169 -1.33 11.54 -7.46
N GLU A 170 -1.26 12.80 -7.01
CA GLU A 170 -0.73 13.89 -7.81
C GLU A 170 0.78 13.73 -8.05
N ARG A 171 1.55 13.31 -7.03
CA ARG A 171 2.99 13.07 -7.15
C ARG A 171 3.32 12.02 -8.22
N TYR A 172 2.57 10.93 -8.28
CA TYR A 172 2.85 9.78 -9.16
C TYR A 172 1.87 9.63 -10.32
N LYS A 173 1.13 10.68 -10.68
CA LYS A 173 0.08 10.65 -11.71
C LYS A 173 0.52 10.14 -13.09
N ASP A 174 1.79 10.36 -13.42
CA ASP A 174 2.38 9.99 -14.71
C ASP A 174 3.14 8.65 -14.62
N SER A 175 3.05 7.93 -13.49
CA SER A 175 3.73 6.66 -13.26
C SER A 175 2.76 5.48 -13.38
N ASN A 176 3.05 4.53 -14.25
CA ASN A 176 2.30 3.27 -14.34
C ASN A 176 2.67 2.26 -13.24
N ALA A 177 3.69 2.57 -12.42
CA ALA A 177 4.23 1.65 -11.43
C ALA A 177 3.40 1.58 -10.14
N VAL A 178 2.64 2.65 -9.80
CA VAL A 178 2.08 2.83 -8.46
C VAL A 178 0.65 2.28 -8.36
N LEU A 179 0.42 1.45 -7.34
CA LEU A 179 -0.87 0.98 -6.88
C LEU A 179 -1.15 1.61 -5.50
N TYR A 180 -2.41 1.83 -5.17
CA TYR A 180 -2.81 2.45 -3.90
C TYR A 180 -3.64 1.49 -3.06
N GLU A 181 -3.14 1.06 -1.91
CA GLU A 181 -3.89 0.30 -0.92
C GLU A 181 -4.43 1.28 0.11
N ILE A 182 -5.74 1.54 0.05
CA ILE A 182 -6.33 2.65 0.80
C ILE A 182 -6.68 2.32 2.24
N CYS A 183 -6.72 1.05 2.61
CA CYS A 183 -6.82 0.60 4.00
C CYS A 183 -6.34 -0.85 4.12
N ASN A 184 -5.32 -1.08 4.94
CA ASN A 184 -4.68 -2.38 5.14
C ASN A 184 -5.66 -3.41 5.75
N GLU A 185 -5.99 -3.26 7.03
CA GLU A 185 -6.72 -4.25 7.81
C GLU A 185 -7.85 -3.64 8.67
N PRO A 186 -8.99 -3.26 8.07
CA PRO A 186 -10.15 -2.86 8.85
C PRO A 186 -10.57 -3.97 9.82
N ASN A 187 -10.73 -3.63 11.11
CA ASN A 187 -10.97 -4.62 12.14
C ASN A 187 -11.82 -4.10 13.31
N GLY A 188 -12.05 -4.94 14.32
CA GLY A 188 -12.90 -4.63 15.47
C GLY A 188 -14.39 -4.64 15.10
N ASN A 189 -15.12 -3.60 15.43
CA ASN A 189 -16.55 -3.48 15.14
C ASN A 189 -16.86 -2.83 13.77
N VAL A 190 -15.89 -2.85 12.87
CA VAL A 190 -16.00 -2.26 11.53
C VAL A 190 -16.85 -3.15 10.63
N THR A 191 -17.76 -2.53 9.87
CA THR A 191 -18.54 -3.22 8.83
C THR A 191 -18.19 -2.68 7.45
N TRP A 192 -18.45 -3.51 6.42
CA TRP A 192 -18.26 -3.08 5.04
C TRP A 192 -19.14 -1.88 4.70
N ASN A 193 -20.45 -1.97 4.98
CA ASN A 193 -21.41 -0.98 4.54
C ASN A 193 -21.36 0.34 5.32
N ASP A 194 -21.03 0.31 6.61
CA ASP A 194 -21.09 1.50 7.46
C ASP A 194 -19.75 2.22 7.60
N ASN A 195 -18.63 1.53 7.33
CA ASN A 195 -17.30 2.06 7.56
C ASN A 195 -16.40 1.99 6.30
N VAL A 196 -16.10 0.77 5.80
CA VAL A 196 -15.07 0.61 4.77
C VAL A 196 -15.53 1.17 3.42
N LYS A 197 -16.73 0.82 2.96
CA LYS A 197 -17.23 1.31 1.69
C LYS A 197 -17.43 2.83 1.68
N PRO A 198 -18.05 3.49 2.68
CA PRO A 198 -18.13 4.96 2.73
C PRO A 198 -16.76 5.64 2.77
N TYR A 199 -15.78 5.06 3.48
CA TYR A 199 -14.39 5.52 3.46
C TYR A 199 -13.81 5.45 2.03
N ALA A 200 -13.91 4.28 1.40
CA ALA A 200 -13.41 4.06 0.04
C ALA A 200 -14.07 5.00 -0.97
N GLU A 201 -15.39 5.19 -0.90
CA GLU A 201 -16.15 6.12 -1.75
C GLU A 201 -15.75 7.59 -1.54
N THR A 202 -15.12 7.92 -0.42
CA THR A 202 -14.55 9.25 -0.16
C THR A 202 -13.14 9.39 -0.71
N VAL A 203 -12.28 8.39 -0.54
CA VAL A 203 -10.87 8.44 -0.93
C VAL A 203 -10.66 8.18 -2.43
N ILE A 204 -11.40 7.23 -3.02
CA ILE A 204 -11.25 6.84 -4.43
C ILE A 204 -11.37 8.05 -5.39
N PRO A 205 -12.37 8.93 -5.28
CA PRO A 205 -12.46 10.11 -6.14
C PRO A 205 -11.26 11.04 -6.08
N VAL A 206 -10.60 11.11 -4.92
CA VAL A 206 -9.38 11.93 -4.74
C VAL A 206 -8.23 11.38 -5.57
N ILE A 207 -8.01 10.06 -5.53
CA ILE A 207 -7.01 9.38 -6.35
C ILE A 207 -7.39 9.48 -7.84
N ARG A 208 -8.65 9.26 -8.18
CA ARG A 208 -9.16 9.29 -9.58
C ARG A 208 -9.09 10.66 -10.22
N ALA A 209 -9.00 11.74 -9.43
CA ALA A 209 -8.74 13.09 -9.97
C ALA A 209 -7.37 13.18 -10.68
N ASN A 210 -6.43 12.31 -10.35
CA ASN A 210 -5.05 12.34 -10.80
C ASN A 210 -4.64 11.14 -11.66
N THR A 211 -5.18 9.93 -11.39
CA THR A 211 -4.73 8.68 -12.04
C THR A 211 -5.81 7.61 -12.09
N ASN A 212 -5.71 6.71 -13.08
CA ASN A 212 -6.53 5.50 -13.19
C ASN A 212 -5.83 4.24 -12.64
N ALA A 213 -4.77 4.39 -11.86
CA ALA A 213 -4.03 3.29 -11.25
C ALA A 213 -4.93 2.33 -10.46
N ILE A 214 -4.48 1.09 -10.27
CA ILE A 214 -5.17 0.10 -9.44
C ILE A 214 -5.31 0.64 -7.99
N ILE A 215 -6.49 0.51 -7.43
CA ILE A 215 -6.75 0.79 -6.01
C ILE A 215 -7.14 -0.53 -5.33
N LEU A 216 -6.43 -0.84 -4.25
CA LEU A 216 -6.66 -1.99 -3.40
C LEU A 216 -7.47 -1.55 -2.18
N VAL A 217 -8.51 -2.32 -1.83
CA VAL A 217 -9.41 -1.98 -0.73
C VAL A 217 -9.52 -3.15 0.22
N GLY A 218 -9.08 -2.94 1.47
CA GLY A 218 -9.25 -3.89 2.56
C GLY A 218 -10.72 -4.13 2.90
N SER A 219 -11.01 -5.26 3.48
CA SER A 219 -12.36 -5.60 3.97
C SER A 219 -12.33 -5.81 5.50
N PRO A 220 -13.49 -5.84 6.19
CA PRO A 220 -13.52 -6.13 7.62
C PRO A 220 -12.83 -7.44 7.99
N THR A 221 -12.59 -7.63 9.29
CA THR A 221 -11.95 -8.84 9.84
C THR A 221 -10.56 -9.05 9.25
N TRP A 222 -9.71 -7.99 9.34
CA TRP A 222 -8.32 -8.02 8.86
C TRP A 222 -8.22 -8.46 7.39
N SER A 223 -9.00 -7.82 6.52
CA SER A 223 -9.04 -8.08 5.07
C SER A 223 -9.39 -9.52 4.70
N GLN A 224 -10.35 -10.14 5.43
CA GLN A 224 -10.83 -11.50 5.19
C GLN A 224 -12.30 -11.58 4.74
N ASP A 225 -13.11 -10.52 4.97
CA ASP A 225 -14.55 -10.54 4.73
C ASP A 225 -14.94 -10.13 3.30
N LEU A 226 -14.28 -10.74 2.30
CA LEU A 226 -14.56 -10.53 0.88
C LEU A 226 -16.04 -10.76 0.53
N HIS A 227 -16.69 -11.71 1.20
CA HIS A 227 -18.11 -12.04 0.99
C HIS A 227 -19.07 -10.90 1.39
N GLU A 228 -18.67 -10.01 2.28
CA GLU A 228 -19.45 -8.81 2.62
C GLU A 228 -19.27 -7.73 1.53
N ALA A 229 -18.04 -7.54 1.04
CA ALA A 229 -17.76 -6.65 -0.08
C ALA A 229 -18.49 -7.11 -1.36
N ALA A 230 -18.54 -8.42 -1.62
CA ALA A 230 -19.21 -9.00 -2.78
C ALA A 230 -20.72 -8.73 -2.83
N LYS A 231 -21.37 -8.60 -1.67
CA LYS A 231 -22.82 -8.27 -1.62
C LYS A 231 -23.13 -6.83 -2.03
N ASN A 232 -22.19 -5.94 -1.88
CA ASN A 232 -22.34 -4.51 -2.17
C ASN A 232 -20.99 -3.91 -2.61
N PRO A 233 -20.46 -4.30 -3.79
CA PRO A 233 -19.14 -3.87 -4.23
C PRO A 233 -19.07 -2.35 -4.49
N ILE A 234 -17.84 -1.84 -4.56
CA ILE A 234 -17.58 -0.45 -4.96
C ILE A 234 -17.85 -0.31 -6.44
N ASN A 235 -18.61 0.73 -6.80
CA ASN A 235 -18.89 1.05 -8.19
C ASN A 235 -17.86 2.03 -8.77
N ALA A 236 -16.66 1.52 -9.03
CA ALA A 236 -15.58 2.27 -9.68
C ALA A 236 -14.70 1.29 -10.47
N GLU A 237 -14.01 1.80 -11.50
CA GLU A 237 -13.07 1.01 -12.30
C GLU A 237 -11.74 0.80 -11.59
N ASN A 238 -11.01 -0.25 -11.96
CA ASN A 238 -9.67 -0.56 -11.46
C ASN A 238 -9.60 -0.68 -9.93
N ILE A 239 -10.63 -1.30 -9.34
CA ILE A 239 -10.66 -1.65 -7.92
C ILE A 239 -10.38 -3.14 -7.77
N MET A 240 -9.47 -3.50 -6.87
CA MET A 240 -9.29 -4.87 -6.40
C MET A 240 -9.51 -4.93 -4.88
N TYR A 241 -9.90 -6.09 -4.39
CA TYR A 241 -10.18 -6.31 -2.96
C TYR A 241 -9.05 -7.10 -2.35
N THR A 242 -8.53 -6.62 -1.22
CA THR A 242 -7.43 -7.32 -0.56
C THR A 242 -7.93 -8.53 0.21
N CYS A 243 -7.15 -9.60 0.16
CA CYS A 243 -7.26 -10.72 1.08
C CYS A 243 -5.94 -10.91 1.81
N HIS A 244 -5.98 -10.96 3.14
CA HIS A 244 -4.80 -11.22 3.95
C HIS A 244 -4.90 -12.60 4.59
N PHE A 245 -3.78 -13.33 4.59
CA PHE A 245 -3.73 -14.63 5.26
C PHE A 245 -2.36 -14.89 5.89
N TYR A 246 -2.36 -15.76 6.86
CA TYR A 246 -1.16 -16.35 7.47
C TYR A 246 -1.32 -17.87 7.50
N ALA A 247 -0.34 -18.58 6.96
CA ALA A 247 -0.43 -20.03 6.69
C ALA A 247 -0.70 -20.87 7.95
N GLY A 248 -0.24 -20.41 9.12
CA GLY A 248 -0.50 -21.08 10.39
C GLY A 248 -1.90 -20.84 10.96
N THR A 249 -2.71 -19.97 10.35
CA THR A 249 -4.04 -19.61 10.86
C THR A 249 -5.15 -19.83 9.83
N HIS A 250 -4.89 -19.49 8.58
CA HIS A 250 -5.89 -19.43 7.51
C HIS A 250 -5.67 -20.57 6.52
N THR A 251 -6.73 -21.30 6.23
CA THR A 251 -6.68 -22.54 5.44
C THR A 251 -7.76 -22.56 4.36
N ASP A 252 -8.27 -23.74 3.97
CA ASP A 252 -9.25 -23.93 2.89
C ASP A 252 -10.50 -23.04 3.00
N TRP A 253 -10.95 -22.71 4.20
CA TRP A 253 -12.14 -21.86 4.37
C TRP A 253 -11.96 -20.46 3.79
N LEU A 254 -10.75 -19.89 3.85
CA LEU A 254 -10.49 -18.56 3.28
C LEU A 254 -10.22 -18.65 1.77
N ARG A 255 -9.55 -19.72 1.31
CA ARG A 255 -9.42 -20.02 -0.13
C ARG A 255 -10.80 -20.16 -0.79
N GLN A 256 -11.72 -20.90 -0.15
CA GLN A 256 -13.09 -21.02 -0.63
C GLN A 256 -13.82 -19.67 -0.68
N ARG A 257 -13.57 -18.79 0.29
CA ARG A 257 -14.15 -17.44 0.31
C ARG A 257 -13.65 -16.58 -0.87
N ILE A 258 -12.38 -16.72 -1.25
CA ILE A 258 -11.84 -16.08 -2.46
C ILE A 258 -12.56 -16.63 -3.70
N ASP A 259 -12.68 -17.93 -3.84
CA ASP A 259 -13.35 -18.57 -5.00
C ASP A 259 -14.83 -18.17 -5.12
N ASP A 260 -15.53 -18.03 -4.00
CA ASP A 260 -16.97 -17.76 -3.98
C ASP A 260 -17.30 -16.25 -4.13
N CYS A 261 -16.37 -15.34 -3.89
CA CYS A 261 -16.69 -13.91 -3.84
C CYS A 261 -16.97 -13.28 -5.21
N GLY A 262 -16.38 -13.82 -6.29
CA GLY A 262 -16.53 -13.28 -7.64
C GLY A 262 -15.95 -11.88 -7.84
N LEU A 263 -15.09 -11.42 -6.92
CA LEU A 263 -14.41 -10.12 -6.98
C LEU A 263 -12.97 -10.27 -7.51
N PRO A 264 -12.39 -9.23 -8.11
CA PRO A 264 -10.95 -9.20 -8.39
C PRO A 264 -10.19 -9.11 -7.06
N VAL A 265 -9.42 -10.13 -6.73
CA VAL A 265 -8.71 -10.25 -5.46
C VAL A 265 -7.22 -10.04 -5.66
N PHE A 266 -6.61 -9.31 -4.72
CA PHE A 266 -5.17 -9.15 -4.58
C PHE A 266 -4.78 -9.57 -3.15
N VAL A 267 -3.80 -10.44 -3.00
CA VAL A 267 -3.26 -10.81 -1.68
C VAL A 267 -2.11 -9.85 -1.34
N SER A 268 -2.45 -8.65 -0.89
CA SER A 268 -1.46 -7.60 -0.64
C SER A 268 -0.60 -7.85 0.61
N GLU A 269 -1.03 -8.79 1.48
CA GLU A 269 -0.26 -9.24 2.61
C GLU A 269 -0.51 -10.73 2.90
N TRP A 270 0.57 -11.50 3.11
CA TRP A 270 0.47 -12.85 3.61
C TRP A 270 1.77 -13.31 4.28
N GLY A 271 1.68 -14.22 5.24
CA GLY A 271 2.83 -14.73 5.98
C GLY A 271 2.83 -16.25 6.11
N THR A 272 4.03 -16.81 6.33
CA THR A 272 4.26 -18.25 6.55
C THR A 272 3.92 -18.70 7.97
N SER A 273 3.76 -17.77 8.91
CA SER A 273 3.56 -17.97 10.34
C SER A 273 2.07 -18.05 10.73
N ALA A 274 1.78 -18.03 12.04
CA ALA A 274 0.46 -17.69 12.54
C ALA A 274 0.19 -16.18 12.38
N ALA A 275 -1.09 -15.76 12.54
CA ALA A 275 -1.55 -14.40 12.25
C ALA A 275 -0.91 -13.30 13.11
N ASP A 276 -0.28 -13.65 14.22
CA ASP A 276 0.47 -12.72 15.07
C ASP A 276 1.95 -12.54 14.64
N GLY A 277 2.34 -13.11 13.49
CA GLY A 277 3.70 -13.09 12.97
C GLY A 277 4.61 -14.17 13.58
N ASN A 278 4.12 -14.99 14.52
CA ASN A 278 4.88 -15.97 15.28
C ASN A 278 4.31 -17.38 15.13
N GLY A 279 4.66 -18.28 16.06
CA GLY A 279 4.15 -19.65 16.11
C GLY A 279 4.87 -20.65 15.20
N GLY A 280 5.97 -20.26 14.59
CA GLY A 280 6.75 -21.10 13.66
C GLY A 280 6.40 -20.81 12.18
N VAL A 281 7.00 -21.59 11.29
CA VAL A 281 6.83 -21.50 9.84
C VAL A 281 6.04 -22.71 9.35
N TYR A 282 4.97 -22.47 8.60
CA TYR A 282 4.02 -23.50 8.11
C TYR A 282 4.20 -23.70 6.61
N LEU A 283 5.34 -24.27 6.21
CA LEU A 283 5.75 -24.39 4.80
C LEU A 283 4.75 -25.15 3.93
N ASP A 284 4.22 -26.27 4.40
CA ASP A 284 3.27 -27.09 3.62
C ASP A 284 1.99 -26.31 3.31
N GLU A 285 1.49 -25.54 4.27
CA GLU A 285 0.29 -24.72 4.06
C GLU A 285 0.59 -23.45 3.25
N ALA A 286 1.76 -22.85 3.45
CA ALA A 286 2.24 -21.74 2.63
C ALA A 286 2.36 -22.15 1.15
N GLN A 287 2.91 -23.36 0.87
CA GLN A 287 2.99 -23.88 -0.49
C GLN A 287 1.59 -24.10 -1.11
N ARG A 288 0.62 -24.62 -0.34
CA ARG A 288 -0.77 -24.74 -0.82
C ARG A 288 -1.39 -23.39 -1.18
N TRP A 289 -1.07 -22.34 -0.43
CA TRP A 289 -1.51 -20.99 -0.75
C TRP A 289 -0.84 -20.45 -2.01
N ILE A 290 0.47 -20.66 -2.18
CA ILE A 290 1.20 -20.27 -3.39
C ILE A 290 0.62 -20.98 -4.61
N ASP A 291 0.39 -22.29 -4.53
CA ASP A 291 -0.20 -23.07 -5.62
C ASP A 291 -1.61 -22.54 -5.96
N PHE A 292 -2.43 -22.26 -4.95
CA PHE A 292 -3.77 -21.70 -5.10
C PHE A 292 -3.74 -20.34 -5.81
N MET A 293 -2.84 -19.44 -5.41
CA MET A 293 -2.70 -18.11 -6.02
C MET A 293 -2.20 -18.21 -7.46
N ASN A 294 -1.21 -19.07 -7.72
CA ASN A 294 -0.67 -19.29 -9.06
C ASN A 294 -1.72 -19.84 -10.03
N GLU A 295 -2.52 -20.83 -9.60
CA GLU A 295 -3.60 -21.42 -10.42
C GLU A 295 -4.65 -20.39 -10.85
N ARG A 296 -4.85 -19.32 -10.06
CA ARG A 296 -5.87 -18.29 -10.28
C ARG A 296 -5.33 -16.99 -10.82
N GLY A 297 -4.00 -16.88 -10.99
CA GLY A 297 -3.36 -15.65 -11.41
C GLY A 297 -3.51 -14.52 -10.38
N ILE A 298 -3.53 -14.84 -9.08
CA ILE A 298 -3.66 -13.86 -8.00
C ILE A 298 -2.29 -13.27 -7.68
N SER A 299 -2.20 -11.96 -7.74
CA SER A 299 -0.99 -11.20 -7.34
C SER A 299 -0.87 -11.13 -5.82
N TRP A 300 0.39 -11.06 -5.32
CA TRP A 300 0.63 -11.10 -3.88
C TRP A 300 1.91 -10.38 -3.42
N ALA A 301 1.93 -9.98 -2.14
CA ALA A 301 3.11 -9.52 -1.42
C ALA A 301 3.26 -10.27 -0.10
N ASN A 302 4.46 -10.79 0.17
CA ASN A 302 4.75 -11.52 1.42
C ASN A 302 5.11 -10.54 2.56
N TRP A 303 4.64 -10.83 3.75
CA TRP A 303 5.00 -10.18 4.99
C TRP A 303 6.11 -10.94 5.70
N SER A 304 7.31 -10.36 5.95
CA SER A 304 7.77 -9.05 5.53
C SER A 304 9.30 -9.00 5.41
N LEU A 305 9.80 -8.08 4.61
CA LEU A 305 11.23 -7.80 4.50
C LEU A 305 11.70 -7.01 5.73
N CYS A 306 12.15 -7.72 6.74
CA CYS A 306 12.75 -7.18 7.96
C CYS A 306 13.57 -8.26 8.68
N ASP A 307 14.35 -7.85 9.65
CA ASP A 307 15.14 -8.71 10.54
C ASP A 307 14.55 -8.83 11.94
N LYS A 308 13.24 -8.60 12.07
CA LYS A 308 12.53 -8.71 13.34
C LYS A 308 12.60 -10.14 13.87
N SER A 309 12.73 -10.30 15.18
CA SER A 309 12.74 -11.60 15.84
C SER A 309 11.30 -12.19 15.87
N GLU A 310 10.78 -12.53 14.70
CA GLU A 310 9.48 -13.19 14.52
C GLU A 310 9.51 -14.21 13.37
N SER A 311 8.59 -15.16 13.36
CA SER A 311 8.60 -16.27 12.39
C SER A 311 8.30 -15.84 10.96
N SER A 312 7.57 -14.72 10.77
CA SER A 312 7.25 -14.17 9.45
C SER A 312 8.36 -13.30 8.84
N ALA A 313 9.38 -12.91 9.63
CA ALA A 313 10.48 -12.11 9.10
C ALA A 313 11.26 -12.87 8.02
N ALA A 314 11.52 -12.23 6.90
CA ALA A 314 12.28 -12.85 5.81
C ALA A 314 13.78 -12.92 6.09
N LEU A 315 14.31 -12.05 6.96
CA LEU A 315 15.73 -11.96 7.24
C LEU A 315 16.06 -12.36 8.68
N VAL A 316 17.23 -12.96 8.86
CA VAL A 316 17.77 -13.25 10.19
C VAL A 316 18.10 -11.94 10.93
N ASN A 317 18.02 -11.97 12.26
CA ASN A 317 18.29 -10.78 13.05
C ASN A 317 19.73 -10.26 12.82
N GLY A 318 19.83 -8.97 12.50
CA GLY A 318 21.09 -8.29 12.19
C GLY A 318 21.52 -8.42 10.72
N ALA A 319 20.67 -8.90 9.82
CA ALA A 319 20.95 -8.95 8.39
C ALA A 319 21.25 -7.55 7.83
N ASN A 320 22.11 -7.49 6.82
CA ASN A 320 22.56 -6.26 6.18
C ASN A 320 22.20 -6.23 4.69
N VAL A 321 21.23 -5.41 4.32
CA VAL A 321 20.76 -5.28 2.93
C VAL A 321 21.54 -4.27 2.08
N ASN A 322 22.60 -3.66 2.61
CA ASN A 322 23.33 -2.61 1.88
C ASN A 322 24.12 -3.13 0.69
N ASP A 323 24.55 -4.38 0.75
CA ASP A 323 25.34 -5.04 -0.31
C ASP A 323 24.54 -6.16 -1.04
N GLY A 324 23.22 -6.17 -0.86
CA GLY A 324 22.31 -7.23 -1.29
C GLY A 324 21.87 -8.10 -0.11
N ILE A 325 21.19 -9.19 -0.41
CA ILE A 325 20.78 -10.21 0.55
C ILE A 325 21.47 -11.51 0.15
N SER A 326 22.22 -12.12 1.07
CA SER A 326 22.83 -13.42 0.87
C SER A 326 21.90 -14.54 1.38
N GLU A 327 22.07 -15.77 0.86
CA GLU A 327 21.24 -16.92 1.25
C GLU A 327 21.29 -17.23 2.75
N ASP A 328 22.43 -16.98 3.42
CA ASP A 328 22.61 -17.18 4.84
C ASP A 328 21.98 -16.08 5.71
N GLU A 329 21.52 -14.99 5.10
CA GLU A 329 20.73 -13.95 5.77
C GLU A 329 19.22 -14.21 5.69
N LEU A 330 18.78 -15.18 4.90
CA LEU A 330 17.38 -15.56 4.82
C LEU A 330 16.98 -16.48 5.98
N THR A 331 15.80 -16.23 6.52
CA THR A 331 15.14 -17.16 7.47
C THR A 331 14.53 -18.33 6.70
N GLU A 332 13.95 -19.30 7.42
CA GLU A 332 13.13 -20.35 6.81
C GLU A 332 11.93 -19.76 6.04
N SER A 333 11.34 -18.67 6.55
CA SER A 333 10.29 -17.91 5.87
C SER A 333 10.82 -17.23 4.60
N GLY A 334 11.98 -16.58 4.68
CA GLY A 334 12.58 -15.88 3.55
C GLY A 334 13.06 -16.80 2.42
N ASN A 335 13.42 -18.03 2.73
CA ASN A 335 13.86 -19.02 1.72
C ASN A 335 12.72 -19.58 0.86
N LEU A 336 11.45 -19.24 1.15
CA LEU A 336 10.31 -19.68 0.36
C LEU A 336 10.08 -18.81 -0.89
N PHE A 337 10.73 -17.66 -0.97
CA PHE A 337 10.62 -16.65 -2.05
C PHE A 337 11.93 -16.47 -2.83
#